data_e374bceffadd19d07f75292707ce76b2
#
_entry.id   e374bceffadd19d07f75292707ce76b2
#
_cell.length_a   1.000
_cell.length_b   1.000
_cell.length_c   1.000
_cell.angle_alpha   90.00
_cell.angle_beta   90.00
_cell.angle_gamma   90.00
#
_symmetry.space_group_name_H-M   'P 1'
#
loop_
_entity.id
_entity.type
_entity.pdbx_description
1 polymer ?
#
loop_
_entity_poly.entity_id
_entity_poly.type
_entity_poly.pdbx_seq_one_letter_code
_entity_poly.pdbx_strand_id
1 'polypeptide(L)'
;LTKVPAFYNKPDFIKVLANSIKKHLEGFDYDHLLFSYHGIPKRHIRKTDVTKSHCTIDNKCCVTASPAHEFCYRHQCYETTRQVVKLLGIPEDKYSQTFQSRLAGDKWLTPYTDVEINKMPAKGIKKLAVVTPAFVADCLETLEEIAMRANEEFIENGGKEFFAVPCLNDEDEWCGVVADWIKDFKRSN
;
A
#
# COMPACT_ATOMS: atom_id res chain seq x y z
N LEU A 1 -1.60 27.54 9.76
CA LEU A 1 -1.80 26.09 9.76
C LEU A 1 -0.71 25.44 8.89
N THR A 2 0.11 24.59 9.49
CA THR A 2 1.14 23.85 8.76
C THR A 2 0.65 22.41 8.54
N LYS A 3 0.88 21.86 7.35
CA LYS A 3 0.53 20.49 7.01
C LYS A 3 1.79 19.67 6.82
N VAL A 4 1.80 18.45 7.33
CA VAL A 4 2.81 17.46 6.93
C VAL A 4 2.59 17.13 5.45
N PRO A 5 3.59 17.25 4.58
CA PRO A 5 3.46 16.85 3.18
C PRO A 5 3.27 15.33 3.07
N ALA A 6 2.91 14.86 1.88
CA ALA A 6 2.85 13.41 1.63
C ALA A 6 4.20 12.76 1.99
N PHE A 7 4.15 11.71 2.81
CA PHE A 7 5.34 11.08 3.39
C PHE A 7 5.65 9.69 2.82
N TYR A 8 5.05 9.37 1.68
CA TYR A 8 5.12 8.07 0.99
C TYR A 8 6.54 7.54 0.74
N ASN A 9 7.55 8.41 0.70
CA ASN A 9 8.95 8.07 0.45
C ASN A 9 9.90 8.59 1.54
N LYS A 10 9.38 9.05 2.69
CA LYS A 10 10.25 9.48 3.80
C LYS A 10 10.96 8.26 4.40
N PRO A 11 12.30 8.31 4.53
CA PRO A 11 13.10 7.15 4.95
C PRO A 11 12.69 6.60 6.33
N ASP A 12 12.32 7.49 7.26
CA ASP A 12 11.85 7.13 8.59
C ASP A 12 10.52 6.36 8.55
N PHE A 13 9.53 6.86 7.80
CA PHE A 13 8.27 6.17 7.57
C PHE A 13 8.47 4.80 6.91
N ILE A 14 9.25 4.75 5.83
CA ILE A 14 9.52 3.50 5.10
C ILE A 14 10.20 2.47 6.00
N LYS A 15 11.15 2.92 6.85
CA LYS A 15 11.84 2.05 7.80
C LYS A 15 10.89 1.47 8.84
N VAL A 16 10.05 2.30 9.46
CA VAL A 16 9.07 1.85 10.45
C VAL A 16 8.08 0.89 9.83
N LEU A 17 7.55 1.21 8.66
CA LEU A 17 6.63 0.32 7.95
C LEU A 17 7.27 -1.03 7.62
N ALA A 18 8.51 -1.05 7.13
CA ALA A 18 9.23 -2.29 6.85
C ALA A 18 9.49 -3.10 8.13
N ASN A 19 9.88 -2.44 9.24
CA ASN A 19 10.08 -3.10 10.53
C ASN A 19 8.79 -3.73 11.06
N SER A 20 7.68 -3.01 11.00
CA SER A 20 6.36 -3.50 11.41
C SER A 20 5.94 -4.72 10.58
N ILE A 21 6.05 -4.64 9.24
CA ILE A 21 5.77 -5.79 8.36
C ILE A 21 6.63 -6.99 8.74
N LYS A 22 7.95 -6.80 8.89
CA LYS A 22 8.88 -7.87 9.27
C LYS A 22 8.51 -8.51 10.59
N LYS A 23 8.23 -7.69 11.61
CA LYS A 23 7.84 -8.13 12.96
C LYS A 23 6.57 -8.97 12.93
N HIS A 24 5.52 -8.52 12.24
CA HIS A 24 4.23 -9.22 12.21
C HIS A 24 4.26 -10.48 11.34
N LEU A 25 5.15 -10.56 10.35
CA LEU A 25 5.31 -11.75 9.51
C LEU A 25 6.34 -12.73 10.06
N GLU A 26 6.95 -12.46 11.23
CA GLU A 26 7.88 -13.40 11.85
C GLU A 26 7.16 -14.72 12.18
N GLY A 27 7.67 -15.82 11.63
CA GLY A 27 7.06 -17.16 11.77
C GLY A 27 5.91 -17.46 10.81
N PHE A 28 5.48 -16.52 9.98
CA PHE A 28 4.50 -16.76 8.92
C PHE A 28 5.21 -16.94 7.57
N ASP A 29 5.29 -18.19 7.12
CA ASP A 29 5.91 -18.55 5.84
C ASP A 29 4.92 -18.34 4.69
N TYR A 30 4.86 -17.12 4.17
CA TYR A 30 3.93 -16.73 3.09
C TYR A 30 4.50 -17.04 1.71
N ASP A 31 3.62 -17.44 0.78
CA ASP A 31 3.97 -17.61 -0.63
C ASP A 31 4.09 -16.26 -1.35
N HIS A 32 3.28 -15.27 -0.94
CA HIS A 32 3.17 -13.97 -1.60
C HIS A 32 2.77 -12.86 -0.62
N LEU A 33 3.38 -11.67 -0.79
CA LEU A 33 3.03 -10.45 -0.07
C LEU A 33 2.26 -9.49 -0.98
N LEU A 34 1.01 -9.22 -0.66
CA LEU A 34 0.17 -8.29 -1.41
C LEU A 34 0.13 -6.92 -0.74
N PHE A 35 0.51 -5.89 -1.48
CA PHE A 35 0.34 -4.50 -1.09
C PHE A 35 -1.02 -4.00 -1.60
N SER A 36 -1.98 -3.77 -0.72
CA SER A 36 -3.30 -3.25 -1.05
C SER A 36 -3.42 -1.79 -0.64
N TYR A 37 -3.76 -0.92 -1.59
CA TYR A 37 -3.96 0.51 -1.37
C TYR A 37 -5.41 0.88 -1.61
N HIS A 38 -5.93 1.89 -0.91
CA HIS A 38 -7.25 2.39 -1.25
C HIS A 38 -7.27 2.88 -2.69
N GLY A 39 -8.19 2.39 -3.49
CA GLY A 39 -8.38 2.84 -4.87
C GLY A 39 -8.90 4.27 -4.93
N ILE A 40 -8.62 4.94 -6.03
CA ILE A 40 -9.28 6.21 -6.37
C ILE A 40 -9.68 6.21 -7.84
N PRO A 41 -10.68 6.99 -8.26
CA PRO A 41 -11.07 7.11 -9.66
C PRO A 41 -9.90 7.60 -10.53
N LYS A 42 -9.68 6.96 -11.69
CA LYS A 42 -8.61 7.33 -12.65
C LYS A 42 -8.66 8.80 -13.07
N ARG A 43 -9.86 9.39 -13.09
CA ARG A 43 -10.03 10.82 -13.39
C ARG A 43 -9.35 11.73 -12.36
N HIS A 44 -9.24 11.30 -11.08
CA HIS A 44 -8.54 12.06 -10.05
C HIS A 44 -7.04 12.09 -10.32
N ILE A 45 -6.43 10.98 -10.73
CA ILE A 45 -5.01 10.93 -11.10
C ILE A 45 -4.73 11.91 -12.25
N ARG A 46 -5.57 11.93 -13.29
CA ARG A 46 -5.39 12.86 -14.41
C ARG A 46 -5.51 14.34 -14.00
N LYS A 47 -6.38 14.64 -13.01
CA LYS A 47 -6.55 16.00 -12.51
C LYS A 47 -5.35 16.51 -11.73
N THR A 48 -4.61 15.61 -11.05
CA THR A 48 -3.41 15.96 -10.27
C THR A 48 -2.15 16.01 -11.13
N ASP A 49 -2.19 15.61 -12.39
CA ASP A 49 -1.07 15.72 -13.31
C ASP A 49 -0.82 17.18 -13.70
N VAL A 50 0.17 17.79 -13.05
CA VAL A 50 0.55 19.20 -13.29
C VAL A 50 1.07 19.45 -14.71
N THR A 51 1.55 18.40 -15.38
CA THR A 51 2.04 18.49 -16.77
C THR A 51 0.92 18.37 -17.79
N LYS A 52 -0.25 17.85 -17.39
CA LYS A 52 -1.44 17.57 -18.22
C LYS A 52 -1.22 16.56 -19.36
N SER A 53 -0.05 15.95 -19.43
CA SER A 53 0.34 15.06 -20.55
C SER A 53 1.11 13.81 -20.11
N HIS A 54 1.60 13.76 -18.86
CA HIS A 54 2.44 12.65 -18.39
C HIS A 54 1.64 11.39 -18.08
N CYS A 55 0.48 11.53 -17.44
CA CYS A 55 -0.28 10.41 -16.91
C CYS A 55 -1.05 9.66 -18.00
N THR A 56 -0.53 8.51 -18.42
CA THR A 56 -1.18 7.57 -19.37
C THR A 56 -2.00 6.48 -18.67
N ILE A 57 -1.84 6.33 -17.36
CA ILE A 57 -2.51 5.29 -16.50
C ILE A 57 -2.19 3.85 -16.96
N ASP A 58 -1.06 3.63 -17.59
CA ASP A 58 -0.58 2.34 -18.10
C ASP A 58 0.60 1.76 -17.32
N ASN A 59 0.91 2.24 -16.14
CA ASN A 59 2.08 1.93 -15.30
C ASN A 59 3.42 2.52 -15.79
N LYS A 60 3.64 2.73 -17.10
CA LYS A 60 4.89 3.31 -17.62
C LYS A 60 5.12 4.72 -17.10
N CYS A 61 4.06 5.52 -17.03
CA CYS A 61 4.12 6.86 -16.45
C CYS A 61 4.55 6.86 -14.98
N CYS A 62 4.29 5.79 -14.21
CA CYS A 62 4.67 5.72 -12.80
C CYS A 62 6.18 5.51 -12.57
N VAL A 63 6.90 5.00 -13.56
CA VAL A 63 8.36 4.73 -13.49
C VAL A 63 9.18 5.71 -14.33
N THR A 64 8.56 6.48 -15.20
CA THR A 64 9.22 7.52 -16.00
C THR A 64 9.25 8.83 -15.22
N ALA A 65 10.44 9.34 -14.89
CA ALA A 65 10.60 10.55 -14.06
C ALA A 65 9.78 11.74 -14.60
N SER A 66 9.04 12.40 -13.68
CA SER A 66 8.20 13.56 -14.02
C SER A 66 7.85 14.39 -12.80
N PRO A 67 7.71 15.72 -12.92
CA PRO A 67 7.15 16.57 -11.87
C PRO A 67 5.74 16.16 -11.42
N ALA A 68 4.98 15.45 -12.26
CA ALA A 68 3.67 14.93 -11.91
C ALA A 68 3.70 13.94 -10.74
N HIS A 69 4.83 13.30 -10.46
CA HIS A 69 4.98 12.30 -9.40
C HIS A 69 4.77 12.89 -8.00
N GLU A 70 5.10 14.15 -7.77
CA GLU A 70 4.88 14.84 -6.51
C GLU A 70 3.40 14.79 -6.06
N PHE A 71 2.47 14.82 -7.03
CA PHE A 71 1.03 14.85 -6.76
C PHE A 71 0.30 13.57 -7.22
N CYS A 72 1.01 12.62 -7.79
CA CYS A 72 0.41 11.39 -8.32
C CYS A 72 0.30 10.32 -7.24
N TYR A 73 -0.89 10.15 -6.65
CA TYR A 73 -1.17 9.12 -5.65
C TYR A 73 -0.75 7.70 -6.09
N ARG A 74 -1.00 7.34 -7.36
CA ARG A 74 -0.62 6.04 -7.88
C ARG A 74 0.90 5.83 -7.85
N HIS A 75 1.68 6.81 -8.31
CA HIS A 75 3.15 6.76 -8.23
C HIS A 75 3.60 6.64 -6.77
N GLN A 76 3.00 7.41 -5.87
CA GLN A 76 3.34 7.39 -4.44
C GLN A 76 3.13 6.00 -3.84
N CYS A 77 2.03 5.30 -4.17
CA CYS A 77 1.79 3.92 -3.76
C CYS A 77 2.88 2.96 -4.28
N TYR A 78 3.22 3.05 -5.58
CA TYR A 78 4.29 2.22 -6.15
C TYR A 78 5.65 2.51 -5.52
N GLU A 79 5.95 3.76 -5.24
CA GLU A 79 7.21 4.16 -4.62
C GLU A 79 7.33 3.65 -3.18
N THR A 80 6.26 3.73 -2.38
CA THR A 80 6.21 3.13 -1.04
C THR A 80 6.49 1.63 -1.11
N THR A 81 5.75 0.90 -1.98
CA THR A 81 5.98 -0.54 -2.17
C THR A 81 7.42 -0.84 -2.55
N ARG A 82 7.96 -0.14 -3.56
CA ARG A 82 9.33 -0.33 -4.06
C ARG A 82 10.39 -0.16 -2.96
N GLN A 83 10.24 0.86 -2.13
CA GLN A 83 11.18 1.11 -1.05
C GLN A 83 11.07 0.07 0.07
N VAL A 84 9.87 -0.31 0.46
CA VAL A 84 9.63 -1.34 1.48
C VAL A 84 10.19 -2.70 1.05
N VAL A 85 9.84 -3.17 -0.16
CA VAL A 85 10.34 -4.47 -0.63
C VAL A 85 11.86 -4.50 -0.80
N LYS A 86 12.47 -3.37 -1.18
CA LYS A 86 13.92 -3.21 -1.24
C LYS A 86 14.57 -3.36 0.14
N LEU A 87 13.99 -2.74 1.18
CA LEU A 87 14.49 -2.87 2.55
C LEU A 87 14.33 -4.28 3.11
N LEU A 88 13.22 -4.94 2.78
CA LEU A 88 12.93 -6.31 3.22
C LEU A 88 13.63 -7.38 2.37
N GLY A 89 14.25 -7.02 1.25
CA GLY A 89 14.87 -7.97 0.33
C GLY A 89 13.90 -8.93 -0.35
N ILE A 90 12.65 -8.51 -0.60
CA ILE A 90 11.59 -9.36 -1.17
C ILE A 90 11.77 -9.40 -2.70
N PRO A 91 11.91 -10.60 -3.31
CA PRO A 91 12.02 -10.77 -4.76
C PRO A 91 10.76 -10.30 -5.52
N GLU A 92 10.92 -9.88 -6.79
CA GLU A 92 9.83 -9.34 -7.61
C GLU A 92 8.66 -10.32 -7.83
N ASP A 93 8.94 -11.61 -7.88
CA ASP A 93 7.92 -12.66 -8.03
C ASP A 93 7.15 -12.97 -6.73
N LYS A 94 7.62 -12.46 -5.59
CA LYS A 94 7.05 -12.71 -4.27
C LYS A 94 6.15 -11.60 -3.75
N TYR A 95 5.92 -10.55 -4.50
CA TYR A 95 4.98 -9.50 -4.13
C TYR A 95 4.20 -8.94 -5.33
N SER A 96 3.09 -8.32 -5.04
CA SER A 96 2.32 -7.53 -6.01
C SER A 96 1.60 -6.37 -5.34
N GLN A 97 1.04 -5.47 -6.16
CA GLN A 97 0.31 -4.31 -5.69
C GLN A 97 -1.06 -4.23 -6.34
N THR A 98 -2.08 -3.94 -5.54
CA THR A 98 -3.48 -3.81 -5.94
C THR A 98 -4.14 -2.59 -5.31
N PHE A 99 -5.39 -2.33 -5.72
CA PHE A 99 -6.20 -1.24 -5.20
C PHE A 99 -7.57 -1.78 -4.75
N GLN A 100 -7.95 -1.46 -3.50
CA GLN A 100 -9.18 -1.88 -2.84
C GLN A 100 -10.27 -0.80 -2.85
N SER A 101 -11.43 -1.11 -2.30
CA SER A 101 -12.50 -0.15 -1.93
C SER A 101 -13.11 0.62 -3.10
N ARG A 102 -13.18 -0.01 -4.29
CA ARG A 102 -13.82 0.60 -5.45
C ARG A 102 -15.34 0.71 -5.27
N LEU A 103 -15.91 1.81 -5.74
CA LEU A 103 -17.36 2.00 -5.84
C LEU A 103 -17.83 1.86 -7.30
N ALA A 104 -19.11 1.50 -7.47
CA ALA A 104 -19.73 1.43 -8.79
C ALA A 104 -19.80 2.82 -9.47
N GLY A 105 -19.85 2.82 -10.80
CA GLY A 105 -20.13 4.03 -11.59
C GLY A 105 -18.90 4.81 -12.08
N ASP A 106 -17.68 4.44 -11.72
CA ASP A 106 -16.46 5.09 -12.20
C ASP A 106 -15.37 4.06 -12.58
N LYS A 107 -14.34 4.50 -13.30
CA LYS A 107 -13.14 3.69 -13.59
C LYS A 107 -12.09 3.96 -12.51
N TRP A 108 -11.91 3.02 -11.60
CA TRP A 108 -10.96 3.08 -10.49
C TRP A 108 -9.58 2.57 -10.88
N LEU A 109 -8.58 2.85 -10.04
CA LEU A 109 -7.24 2.29 -10.21
C LEU A 109 -7.27 0.77 -10.18
N THR A 110 -6.44 0.16 -10.99
CA THR A 110 -6.28 -1.29 -11.16
C THR A 110 -4.83 -1.70 -10.95
N PRO A 111 -4.53 -2.99 -10.63
CA PRO A 111 -5.45 -4.14 -10.45
C PRO A 111 -6.35 -4.00 -9.22
N TYR A 112 -7.53 -4.66 -9.23
CA TYR A 112 -8.45 -4.63 -8.09
C TYR A 112 -8.10 -5.73 -7.09
N THR A 113 -8.07 -5.42 -5.79
CA THR A 113 -7.67 -6.33 -4.72
C THR A 113 -8.57 -7.57 -4.66
N ASP A 114 -9.88 -7.40 -4.63
CA ASP A 114 -10.87 -8.48 -4.62
C ASP A 114 -10.70 -9.43 -5.82
N VAL A 115 -10.49 -8.90 -7.01
CA VAL A 115 -10.33 -9.70 -8.24
C VAL A 115 -9.02 -10.49 -8.23
N GLU A 116 -7.91 -9.89 -7.77
CA GLU A 116 -6.62 -10.58 -7.80
C GLU A 116 -6.48 -11.60 -6.67
N ILE A 117 -6.98 -11.32 -5.46
CA ILE A 117 -6.98 -12.28 -4.35
C ILE A 117 -7.70 -13.57 -4.74
N ASN A 118 -8.86 -13.48 -5.38
CA ASN A 118 -9.65 -14.64 -5.80
C ASN A 118 -8.95 -15.51 -6.86
N LYS A 119 -7.97 -14.96 -7.61
CA LYS A 119 -7.19 -15.70 -8.61
C LYS A 119 -5.91 -16.31 -8.07
N MET A 120 -5.41 -15.83 -6.92
CA MET A 120 -4.11 -16.24 -6.39
C MET A 120 -4.02 -17.72 -6.04
N PRO A 121 -5.05 -18.36 -5.43
CA PRO A 121 -4.98 -19.78 -5.12
C PRO A 121 -4.83 -20.68 -6.34
N ALA A 122 -5.45 -20.31 -7.47
CA ALA A 122 -5.30 -21.05 -8.75
C ALA A 122 -3.91 -20.87 -9.37
N LYS A 123 -3.18 -19.81 -9.01
CA LYS A 123 -1.78 -19.57 -9.41
C LYS A 123 -0.77 -20.27 -8.49
N GLY A 124 -1.24 -21.06 -7.51
CA GLY A 124 -0.37 -21.77 -6.56
C GLY A 124 -0.05 -21.01 -5.28
N ILE A 125 -0.52 -19.79 -5.11
CA ILE A 125 -0.37 -19.02 -3.87
C ILE A 125 -1.38 -19.53 -2.85
N LYS A 126 -0.92 -20.20 -1.82
CA LYS A 126 -1.75 -20.83 -0.78
C LYS A 126 -1.68 -20.11 0.56
N LYS A 127 -0.61 -19.39 0.80
CA LYS A 127 -0.39 -18.59 2.00
C LYS A 127 -0.16 -17.13 1.59
N LEU A 128 -1.12 -16.28 1.89
CA LEU A 128 -1.10 -14.87 1.48
C LEU A 128 -0.93 -13.96 2.68
N ALA A 129 0.07 -13.08 2.62
CA ALA A 129 0.18 -11.93 3.51
C ALA A 129 -0.33 -10.68 2.78
N VAL A 130 -1.10 -9.84 3.47
CA VAL A 130 -1.60 -8.57 2.91
C VAL A 130 -1.23 -7.41 3.81
N VAL A 131 -0.71 -6.35 3.24
CA VAL A 131 -0.39 -5.10 3.92
C VAL A 131 -1.08 -3.92 3.24
N THR A 132 -1.51 -2.93 4.02
CA THR A 132 -2.30 -1.77 3.58
C THR A 132 -1.59 -0.44 3.86
N PRO A 133 -0.48 -0.10 3.17
CA PRO A 133 0.43 0.97 3.59
C PRO A 133 -0.13 2.40 3.54
N ALA A 134 -1.23 2.63 2.83
CA ALA A 134 -1.90 3.93 2.82
C ALA A 134 -2.71 4.21 4.09
N PHE A 135 -2.91 3.19 4.92
CA PHE A 135 -3.61 3.29 6.19
C PHE A 135 -2.59 3.22 7.32
N VAL A 136 -2.44 4.31 8.08
CA VAL A 136 -1.52 4.35 9.22
C VAL A 136 -2.19 3.86 10.51
N ALA A 137 -3.52 3.80 10.52
CA ALA A 137 -4.32 3.21 11.59
C ALA A 137 -5.39 2.30 10.99
N ASP A 138 -5.73 1.23 11.70
CA ASP A 138 -6.78 0.31 11.28
C ASP A 138 -8.14 0.99 11.26
N CYS A 139 -8.93 0.62 10.27
CA CYS A 139 -10.24 1.17 9.99
C CYS A 139 -11.12 0.09 9.33
N LEU A 140 -12.32 0.46 8.91
CA LEU A 140 -13.26 -0.48 8.28
C LEU A 140 -12.65 -1.15 7.03
N GLU A 141 -11.91 -0.38 6.24
CA GLU A 141 -11.28 -0.86 5.00
C GLU A 141 -10.12 -1.85 5.25
N THR A 142 -9.50 -1.83 6.43
CA THR A 142 -8.43 -2.78 6.77
C THR A 142 -8.98 -3.98 7.54
N LEU A 143 -9.91 -3.77 8.44
CA LEU A 143 -10.45 -4.82 9.31
C LEU A 143 -11.55 -5.64 8.62
N GLU A 144 -12.57 -4.98 8.05
CA GLU A 144 -13.67 -5.70 7.41
C GLU A 144 -13.29 -6.10 5.97
N GLU A 145 -12.87 -5.15 5.13
CA GLU A 145 -12.65 -5.45 3.72
C GLU A 145 -11.46 -6.40 3.50
N ILE A 146 -10.35 -6.21 4.25
CA ILE A 146 -9.13 -7.02 4.06
C ILE A 146 -9.07 -8.18 5.06
N ALA A 147 -9.09 -7.92 6.37
CA ALA A 147 -8.84 -8.99 7.34
C ALA A 147 -9.98 -10.00 7.45
N MET A 148 -11.23 -9.60 7.17
CA MET A 148 -12.39 -10.49 7.20
C MET A 148 -12.76 -10.97 5.79
N ARG A 149 -13.35 -10.10 4.96
CA ARG A 149 -13.94 -10.47 3.67
C ARG A 149 -12.91 -11.02 2.67
N ALA A 150 -11.79 -10.33 2.46
CA ALA A 150 -10.76 -10.81 1.53
C ALA A 150 -10.12 -12.13 2.00
N ASN A 151 -10.01 -12.34 3.32
CA ASN A 151 -9.59 -13.62 3.88
C ASN A 151 -10.60 -14.74 3.56
N GLU A 152 -11.89 -14.51 3.83
CA GLU A 152 -12.95 -15.47 3.51
C GLU A 152 -12.92 -15.84 2.03
N GLU A 153 -12.92 -14.85 1.13
CA GLU A 153 -12.84 -15.06 -0.32
C GLU A 153 -11.58 -15.83 -0.74
N PHE A 154 -10.42 -15.51 -0.16
CA PHE A 154 -9.18 -16.23 -0.47
C PHE A 154 -9.26 -17.71 -0.09
N ILE A 155 -9.76 -18.01 1.10
CA ILE A 155 -9.93 -19.40 1.58
C ILE A 155 -10.97 -20.15 0.74
N GLU A 156 -12.11 -19.55 0.43
CA GLU A 156 -13.16 -20.14 -0.41
C GLU A 156 -12.64 -20.47 -1.82
N ASN A 157 -11.74 -19.68 -2.37
CA ASN A 157 -11.11 -19.93 -3.67
C ASN A 157 -9.93 -20.92 -3.61
N GLY A 158 -9.70 -21.56 -2.46
CA GLY A 158 -8.70 -22.64 -2.29
C GLY A 158 -7.35 -22.18 -1.75
N GLY A 159 -7.28 -21.01 -1.13
CA GLY A 159 -6.20 -20.58 -0.24
C GLY A 159 -6.18 -21.44 1.04
N LYS A 160 -5.09 -21.38 1.79
CA LYS A 160 -4.92 -22.15 3.04
C LYS A 160 -4.75 -21.23 4.26
N GLU A 161 -3.93 -20.22 4.14
CA GLU A 161 -3.60 -19.31 5.22
C GLU A 161 -3.58 -17.87 4.69
N PHE A 162 -4.19 -16.98 5.44
CA PHE A 162 -4.25 -15.54 5.13
C PHE A 162 -3.83 -14.74 6.35
N PHE A 163 -2.97 -13.77 6.17
CA PHE A 163 -2.52 -12.89 7.24
C PHE A 163 -2.65 -11.42 6.82
N ALA A 164 -3.58 -10.70 7.41
CA ALA A 164 -3.65 -9.25 7.30
C ALA A 164 -2.67 -8.63 8.30
N VAL A 165 -1.62 -7.98 7.79
CA VAL A 165 -0.67 -7.25 8.63
C VAL A 165 -1.39 -6.03 9.23
N PRO A 166 -1.40 -5.86 10.56
CA PRO A 166 -1.99 -4.69 11.20
C PRO A 166 -1.35 -3.39 10.69
N CYS A 167 -2.11 -2.30 10.67
CA CYS A 167 -1.56 -0.98 10.43
C CYS A 167 -0.60 -0.57 11.55
N LEU A 168 0.13 0.54 11.36
CA LEU A 168 1.09 1.02 12.36
C LEU A 168 0.45 1.42 13.69
N ASN A 169 -0.81 1.86 13.65
CA ASN A 169 -1.62 2.20 14.82
C ASN A 169 -0.84 3.08 15.83
N ASP A 170 -0.68 2.59 17.05
CA ASP A 170 0.04 3.22 18.14
C ASP A 170 1.41 2.56 18.43
N GLU A 171 2.00 1.90 17.43
CA GLU A 171 3.34 1.32 17.60
C GLU A 171 4.36 2.40 17.99
N ASP A 172 5.18 2.11 19.01
CA ASP A 172 6.15 3.07 19.60
C ASP A 172 7.09 3.68 18.55
N GLU A 173 7.59 2.87 17.59
CA GLU A 173 8.46 3.39 16.51
C GLU A 173 7.73 4.43 15.64
N TRP A 174 6.47 4.17 15.30
CA TRP A 174 5.66 5.09 14.51
C TRP A 174 5.32 6.37 15.29
N CYS A 175 4.91 6.24 16.54
CA CYS A 175 4.67 7.38 17.43
C CYS A 175 5.94 8.24 17.59
N GLY A 176 7.11 7.62 17.67
CA GLY A 176 8.41 8.28 17.70
C GLY A 176 8.66 9.12 16.46
N VAL A 177 8.44 8.57 15.27
CA VAL A 177 8.58 9.29 13.98
C VAL A 177 7.66 10.51 13.93
N VAL A 178 6.39 10.35 14.29
CA VAL A 178 5.43 11.47 14.30
C VAL A 178 5.84 12.55 15.29
N ALA A 179 6.31 12.15 16.49
CA ALA A 179 6.79 13.09 17.50
C ALA A 179 8.01 13.89 17.02
N ASP A 180 8.92 13.26 16.31
CA ASP A 180 10.10 13.93 15.75
C ASP A 180 9.72 14.90 14.62
N TRP A 181 8.81 14.53 13.74
CA TRP A 181 8.26 15.47 12.74
C TRP A 181 7.62 16.71 13.39
N ILE A 182 6.90 16.56 14.51
CA ILE A 182 6.31 17.68 15.25
C ILE A 182 7.40 18.59 15.85
N LYS A 183 8.47 17.99 16.41
CA LYS A 183 9.61 18.76 16.95
C LYS A 183 10.34 19.56 15.86
N ASP A 184 10.58 18.94 14.71
CA ASP A 184 11.24 19.57 13.58
C ASP A 184 10.41 20.74 13.02
N PHE A 185 9.11 20.59 12.97
CA PHE A 185 8.19 21.68 12.62
C PHE A 185 8.29 22.87 13.56
N LYS A 186 8.42 22.62 14.86
CA LYS A 186 8.56 23.69 15.86
C LYS A 186 9.90 24.42 15.76
N ARG A 187 10.96 23.75 15.27
CA ARG A 187 12.29 24.36 15.11
C ARG A 187 12.42 25.20 13.83
N SER A 188 11.58 24.90 12.83
CA SER A 188 11.62 25.55 11.51
C SER A 188 10.72 26.79 11.41
N ASN A 189 9.95 27.11 12.45
CA ASN A 189 9.06 28.26 12.58
C ASN A 189 9.34 29.03 13.86
#